data_db2a43bde29eaf9a5e3edbd03cbcb292
#
_entry.id   db2a43bde29eaf9a5e3edbd03cbcb292
#
_cell.length_a   1.000
_cell.length_b   1.000
_cell.length_c   1.000
_cell.angle_alpha   90.00
_cell.angle_beta   90.00
_cell.angle_gamma   90.00
#
_symmetry.space_group_name_H-M   'P 1'
#
loop_
_entity.id
_entity.type
_entity.pdbx_description
1 polymer ?
#
loop_
_entity_poly.entity_id
_entity_poly.type
_entity_poly.pdbx_seq_one_letter_code
_entity_poly.pdbx_strand_id
1 'polypeptide(L)'
;SSEISLAGRFMVIVPFSERISISQKIKNTEEKKRLRNLVSSIKPKGFGVIIRTVAKNRKVAELKTDLKDLIIRWKRLCINLSKADTYPAKILGEINRSSSKLRDVFDDSFTGIYINDSDLYSEIKEYIKNIAPKKTSIVKLYSSTTPIFDKFGIERQIKSSFGRTVSMQKG
;
A
#
# COMPACT_ATOMS: atom_id res chain seq x y z
N SER A 1 -13.04 -8.94 -20.80
CA SER A 1 -13.62 -7.82 -20.02
C SER A 1 -12.61 -7.33 -19.00
N SER A 2 -12.34 -6.02 -19.01
CA SER A 2 -11.39 -5.43 -18.06
C SER A 2 -12.11 -5.15 -16.75
N GLU A 3 -11.69 -5.78 -15.67
CA GLU A 3 -12.20 -5.53 -14.33
C GLU A 3 -11.41 -4.38 -13.70
N ILE A 4 -12.10 -3.32 -13.25
CA ILE A 4 -11.47 -2.19 -12.59
C ILE A 4 -11.38 -2.51 -11.11
N SER A 5 -10.20 -2.30 -10.51
CA SER A 5 -10.01 -2.42 -9.07
C SER A 5 -9.10 -1.31 -8.53
N LEU A 6 -9.37 -0.85 -7.32
CA LEU A 6 -8.53 0.13 -6.62
C LEU A 6 -7.94 -0.51 -5.36
N ALA A 7 -6.62 -0.52 -5.30
CA ALA A 7 -5.89 -1.10 -4.18
C ALA A 7 -5.59 -0.07 -3.09
N GLY A 8 -5.99 -0.38 -1.85
CA GLY A 8 -5.60 0.27 -0.61
C GLY A 8 -4.49 -0.49 0.11
N ARG A 9 -4.24 -0.09 1.36
CA ARG A 9 -3.27 -0.77 2.22
C ARG A 9 -3.78 -2.14 2.65
N PHE A 10 -4.99 -2.21 3.16
CA PHE A 10 -5.58 -3.41 3.76
C PHE A 10 -6.59 -4.10 2.86
N MET A 11 -7.19 -3.38 1.94
CA MET A 11 -8.25 -3.85 1.06
C MET A 11 -8.04 -3.43 -0.39
N VAL A 12 -8.72 -4.14 -1.30
CA VAL A 12 -8.91 -3.74 -2.70
C VAL A 12 -10.41 -3.65 -2.92
N ILE A 13 -10.90 -2.53 -3.46
CA ILE A 13 -12.29 -2.43 -3.90
C ILE A 13 -12.44 -2.80 -5.37
N VAL A 14 -13.54 -3.46 -5.68
CA VAL A 14 -13.94 -3.87 -7.04
C VAL A 14 -15.34 -3.28 -7.28
N PRO A 15 -15.44 -2.14 -7.99
CA PRO A 15 -16.73 -1.56 -8.32
C PRO A 15 -17.58 -2.53 -9.17
N PHE A 16 -18.88 -2.39 -9.08
CA PHE A 16 -19.87 -3.22 -9.80
C PHE A 16 -19.88 -4.70 -9.36
N SER A 17 -19.43 -4.98 -8.14
CA SER A 17 -19.41 -6.31 -7.53
C SER A 17 -20.00 -6.25 -6.12
N GLU A 18 -20.48 -7.39 -5.61
CA GLU A 18 -20.89 -7.51 -4.19
C GLU A 18 -20.03 -8.53 -3.41
N ARG A 19 -19.07 -9.14 -4.10
CA ARG A 19 -18.29 -10.24 -3.54
C ARG A 19 -17.28 -9.74 -2.48
N ILE A 20 -17.22 -10.44 -1.34
CA ILE A 20 -16.17 -10.27 -0.34
C ILE A 20 -15.23 -11.47 -0.39
N SER A 21 -13.98 -11.22 -0.76
CA SER A 21 -12.91 -12.22 -0.80
C SER A 21 -11.86 -11.93 0.27
N ILE A 22 -11.23 -12.96 0.81
CA ILE A 22 -10.19 -12.84 1.85
C ILE A 22 -8.95 -13.58 1.38
N SER A 23 -7.78 -12.97 1.59
CA SER A 23 -6.50 -13.59 1.25
C SER A 23 -6.38 -15.00 1.85
N GLN A 24 -6.02 -15.96 1.01
CA GLN A 24 -5.80 -17.35 1.43
C GLN A 24 -4.65 -17.51 2.42
N LYS A 25 -3.73 -16.54 2.50
CA LYS A 25 -2.63 -16.52 3.46
C LYS A 25 -3.08 -16.26 4.90
N ILE A 26 -4.29 -15.75 5.14
CA ILE A 26 -4.89 -15.67 6.46
C ILE A 26 -5.46 -17.05 6.78
N LYS A 27 -4.78 -17.83 7.63
CA LYS A 27 -5.19 -19.22 7.95
C LYS A 27 -6.24 -19.30 9.06
N ASN A 28 -6.20 -18.36 10.02
CA ASN A 28 -7.08 -18.36 11.18
C ASN A 28 -8.55 -18.12 10.78
N THR A 29 -9.42 -19.07 11.09
CA THR A 29 -10.85 -19.07 10.71
C THR A 29 -11.63 -17.98 11.44
N GLU A 30 -11.36 -17.75 12.72
CA GLU A 30 -12.02 -16.71 13.53
C GLU A 30 -11.68 -15.31 12.98
N GLU A 31 -10.42 -15.09 12.62
CA GLU A 31 -9.99 -13.83 12.02
C GLU A 31 -10.63 -13.60 10.65
N LYS A 32 -10.77 -14.65 9.83
CA LYS A 32 -11.50 -14.55 8.56
C LYS A 32 -12.96 -14.16 8.80
N LYS A 33 -13.62 -14.79 9.78
CA LYS A 33 -15.01 -14.49 10.14
C LYS A 33 -15.15 -13.05 10.63
N ARG A 34 -14.26 -12.60 11.53
CA ARG A 34 -14.21 -11.23 12.05
C ARG A 34 -14.06 -10.20 10.91
N LEU A 35 -13.08 -10.40 10.02
CA LEU A 35 -12.81 -9.51 8.90
C LEU A 35 -13.98 -9.47 7.91
N ARG A 36 -14.59 -10.62 7.61
CA ARG A 36 -15.75 -10.72 6.71
C ARG A 36 -16.95 -9.96 7.28
N ASN A 37 -17.28 -10.19 8.55
CA ASN A 37 -18.41 -9.53 9.21
C ASN A 37 -18.20 -8.02 9.27
N LEU A 38 -16.99 -7.57 9.63
CA LEU A 38 -16.64 -6.16 9.65
C LEU A 38 -16.82 -5.52 8.27
N VAL A 39 -16.21 -6.10 7.24
CA VAL A 39 -16.28 -5.53 5.88
C VAL A 39 -17.71 -5.56 5.35
N SER A 40 -18.46 -6.63 5.62
CA SER A 40 -19.89 -6.70 5.25
C SER A 40 -20.72 -5.57 5.87
N SER A 41 -20.38 -5.16 7.10
CA SER A 41 -21.11 -4.07 7.79
C SER A 41 -20.75 -2.66 7.35
N ILE A 42 -19.57 -2.47 6.73
CA ILE A 42 -19.07 -1.13 6.38
C ILE A 42 -18.96 -0.89 4.87
N LYS A 43 -18.97 -1.94 4.04
CA LYS A 43 -18.88 -1.77 2.59
C LYS A 43 -20.16 -1.15 2.02
N PRO A 44 -20.07 -0.20 1.10
CA PRO A 44 -21.24 0.28 0.38
C PRO A 44 -21.77 -0.77 -0.61
N LYS A 45 -23.02 -0.67 -0.98
CA LYS A 45 -23.62 -1.48 -2.05
C LYS A 45 -22.93 -1.19 -3.39
N GLY A 46 -22.84 -2.18 -4.26
CA GLY A 46 -22.20 -2.06 -5.58
C GLY A 46 -20.69 -2.18 -5.55
N PHE A 47 -20.08 -2.48 -4.40
CA PHE A 47 -18.63 -2.70 -4.29
C PHE A 47 -18.31 -4.07 -3.73
N GLY A 48 -17.50 -4.82 -4.47
CA GLY A 48 -16.78 -5.97 -3.94
C GLY A 48 -15.55 -5.52 -3.16
N VAL A 49 -15.10 -6.35 -2.22
CA VAL A 49 -13.90 -6.09 -1.42
C VAL A 49 -13.03 -7.33 -1.34
N ILE A 50 -11.75 -7.18 -1.65
CA ILE A 50 -10.73 -8.20 -1.42
C ILE A 50 -9.90 -7.78 -0.20
N ILE A 51 -9.93 -8.57 0.85
CA ILE A 51 -9.20 -8.31 2.09
C ILE A 51 -7.79 -8.89 1.95
N ARG A 52 -6.77 -8.03 2.09
CA ARG A 52 -5.35 -8.38 1.95
C ARG A 52 -4.82 -9.01 3.23
N THR A 53 -3.71 -9.74 3.12
CA THR A 53 -3.05 -10.40 4.27
C THR A 53 -2.65 -9.43 5.37
N VAL A 54 -2.22 -8.23 5.01
CA VAL A 54 -1.81 -7.16 5.94
C VAL A 54 -2.97 -6.60 6.79
N ALA A 55 -4.21 -6.93 6.47
CA ALA A 55 -5.39 -6.60 7.28
C ALA A 55 -5.53 -7.47 8.53
N LYS A 56 -4.78 -8.58 8.63
CA LYS A 56 -4.82 -9.49 9.77
C LYS A 56 -4.48 -8.73 11.07
N ASN A 57 -5.29 -8.95 12.10
CA ASN A 57 -5.17 -8.36 13.44
C ASN A 57 -5.20 -6.81 13.47
N ARG A 58 -5.60 -6.14 12.38
CA ARG A 58 -5.72 -4.68 12.36
C ARG A 58 -6.99 -4.21 13.06
N LYS A 59 -6.90 -2.99 13.63
CA LYS A 59 -8.01 -2.33 14.31
C LYS A 59 -9.11 -1.96 13.33
N VAL A 60 -10.34 -1.99 13.80
CA VAL A 60 -11.54 -1.62 13.00
C VAL A 60 -11.40 -0.22 12.39
N ALA A 61 -10.87 0.75 13.16
CA ALA A 61 -10.67 2.12 12.70
C ALA A 61 -9.74 2.22 11.48
N GLU A 62 -8.63 1.47 11.46
CA GLU A 62 -7.70 1.44 10.34
C GLU A 62 -8.36 0.89 9.06
N LEU A 63 -9.13 -0.19 9.20
CA LEU A 63 -9.84 -0.82 8.08
C LEU A 63 -10.96 0.08 7.53
N LYS A 64 -11.68 0.79 8.42
CA LYS A 64 -12.70 1.78 8.01
C LYS A 64 -12.08 2.96 7.26
N THR A 65 -10.95 3.47 7.73
CA THR A 65 -10.23 4.56 7.07
C THR A 65 -9.75 4.16 5.67
N ASP A 66 -9.11 2.99 5.54
CA ASP A 66 -8.65 2.48 4.23
C ASP A 66 -9.81 2.34 3.23
N LEU A 67 -10.94 1.79 3.66
CA LEU A 67 -12.13 1.66 2.81
C LEU A 67 -12.70 3.03 2.41
N LYS A 68 -12.80 3.96 3.36
CA LYS A 68 -13.28 5.33 3.09
C LYS A 68 -12.40 6.03 2.05
N ASP A 69 -11.09 5.94 2.18
CA ASP A 69 -10.14 6.54 1.25
C ASP A 69 -10.24 5.95 -0.15
N LEU A 70 -10.45 4.64 -0.24
CA LEU A 70 -10.69 3.96 -1.52
C LEU A 70 -11.97 4.44 -2.20
N ILE A 71 -13.06 4.62 -1.45
CA ILE A 71 -14.33 5.14 -2.00
C ILE A 71 -14.17 6.60 -2.46
N ILE A 72 -13.43 7.43 -1.73
CA ILE A 72 -13.13 8.81 -2.13
C ILE A 72 -12.33 8.83 -3.44
N ARG A 73 -11.32 7.96 -3.56
CA ARG A 73 -10.52 7.83 -4.80
C ARG A 73 -11.38 7.39 -5.97
N TRP A 74 -12.28 6.43 -5.76
CA TRP A 74 -13.23 6.01 -6.79
C TRP A 74 -14.13 7.16 -7.26
N LYS A 75 -14.71 7.92 -6.32
CA LYS A 75 -15.54 9.08 -6.66
C LYS A 75 -14.76 10.12 -7.48
N ARG A 76 -13.51 10.41 -7.11
CA ARG A 76 -12.64 11.31 -7.89
C ARG A 76 -12.38 10.78 -9.30
N LEU A 77 -12.14 9.46 -9.44
CA LEU A 77 -11.98 8.82 -10.75
C LEU A 77 -13.22 9.03 -11.61
N CYS A 78 -14.41 8.78 -11.09
CA CYS A 78 -15.67 8.99 -11.83
C CYS A 78 -15.86 10.46 -12.25
N ILE A 79 -15.56 11.42 -11.37
CA ILE A 79 -15.63 12.86 -11.70
C ILE A 79 -14.62 13.21 -12.80
N ASN A 80 -13.39 12.71 -12.72
CA ASN A 80 -12.37 12.99 -13.73
C ASN A 80 -12.76 12.36 -15.08
N LEU A 81 -13.35 11.17 -15.06
CA LEU A 81 -13.84 10.50 -16.27
C LEU A 81 -14.96 11.33 -16.95
N SER A 82 -15.89 11.86 -16.16
CA SER A 82 -17.00 12.68 -16.70
C SER A 82 -16.55 14.03 -17.27
N LYS A 83 -15.34 14.49 -16.92
CA LYS A 83 -14.76 15.76 -17.39
C LYS A 83 -13.72 15.57 -18.50
N ALA A 84 -13.47 14.35 -18.93
CA ALA A 84 -12.48 14.06 -19.96
C ALA A 84 -13.11 14.33 -21.35
N ASP A 85 -12.63 15.37 -22.02
CA ASP A 85 -13.11 15.79 -23.35
C ASP A 85 -12.34 15.11 -24.50
N THR A 86 -11.19 14.51 -24.21
CA THR A 86 -10.30 13.87 -25.19
C THR A 86 -9.88 12.48 -24.77
N TYR A 87 -9.70 11.55 -25.72
CA TYR A 87 -9.25 10.20 -25.48
C TYR A 87 -7.98 9.88 -26.31
N PRO A 88 -6.99 9.17 -25.75
CA PRO A 88 -6.90 8.65 -24.38
C PRO A 88 -6.59 9.73 -23.34
N ALA A 89 -7.29 9.72 -22.19
CA ALA A 89 -7.07 10.63 -21.08
C ALA A 89 -6.55 9.88 -19.84
N LYS A 90 -5.55 10.46 -19.15
CA LYS A 90 -5.09 9.94 -17.85
C LYS A 90 -6.04 10.36 -16.74
N ILE A 91 -6.96 9.48 -16.36
CA ILE A 91 -8.04 9.75 -15.41
C ILE A 91 -7.58 9.55 -13.97
N LEU A 92 -6.72 8.57 -13.73
CA LEU A 92 -6.10 8.29 -12.45
C LEU A 92 -4.60 8.04 -12.66
N GLY A 93 -3.75 8.77 -11.94
CA GLY A 93 -2.33 8.44 -11.85
C GLY A 93 -2.13 7.17 -11.03
N GLU A 94 -1.40 6.20 -11.54
CA GLU A 94 -0.91 5.12 -10.70
C GLU A 94 -0.04 5.69 -9.58
N ILE A 95 -0.18 5.12 -8.39
CA ILE A 95 0.81 5.29 -7.34
C ILE A 95 2.13 4.77 -7.92
N ASN A 96 3.17 5.60 -7.89
CA ASN A 96 4.50 5.22 -8.34
C ASN A 96 4.87 3.84 -7.79
N ARG A 97 5.69 3.08 -8.53
CA ARG A 97 6.13 1.73 -8.13
C ARG A 97 6.70 1.70 -6.71
N SER A 98 7.42 2.74 -6.33
CA SER A 98 8.01 2.89 -4.99
C SER A 98 6.95 3.07 -3.90
N SER A 99 5.98 3.95 -4.10
CA SER A 99 4.85 4.15 -3.18
C SER A 99 3.98 2.88 -3.06
N SER A 100 3.80 2.16 -4.17
CA SER A 100 3.08 0.88 -4.17
C SER A 100 3.82 -0.19 -3.37
N LYS A 101 5.14 -0.30 -3.52
CA LYS A 101 5.96 -1.23 -2.72
C LYS A 101 5.97 -0.83 -1.25
N LEU A 102 6.15 0.45 -0.95
CA LEU A 102 6.11 0.96 0.42
C LEU A 102 4.76 0.64 1.09
N ARG A 103 3.64 0.83 0.39
CA ARG A 103 2.31 0.44 0.88
C ARG A 103 2.25 -1.01 1.35
N ASP A 104 2.93 -1.90 0.63
CA ASP A 104 2.88 -3.34 0.89
C ASP A 104 3.79 -3.76 2.05
N VAL A 105 4.89 -3.05 2.30
CA VAL A 105 5.89 -3.42 3.32
C VAL A 105 5.87 -2.52 4.56
N PHE A 106 5.32 -1.30 4.48
CA PHE A 106 5.34 -0.34 5.57
C PHE A 106 4.54 -0.83 6.78
N ASP A 107 5.20 -0.84 7.94
CA ASP A 107 4.59 -1.14 9.23
C ASP A 107 5.15 -0.24 10.35
N ASP A 108 4.79 -0.53 11.59
CA ASP A 108 5.20 0.27 12.75
C ASP A 108 6.66 0.08 13.16
N SER A 109 7.37 -0.92 12.62
CA SER A 109 8.79 -1.17 12.88
C SER A 109 9.72 -0.24 12.11
N PHE A 110 9.21 0.46 11.07
CA PHE A 110 10.01 1.39 10.28
C PHE A 110 10.51 2.56 11.13
N THR A 111 11.84 2.72 11.16
CA THR A 111 12.54 3.79 11.89
C THR A 111 13.09 4.89 10.96
N GLY A 112 13.22 4.61 9.67
CA GLY A 112 13.70 5.56 8.67
C GLY A 112 13.37 5.13 7.24
N ILE A 113 13.07 6.10 6.39
CA ILE A 113 12.90 5.94 4.94
C ILE A 113 13.81 6.99 4.30
N TYR A 114 14.85 6.54 3.61
CA TYR A 114 15.85 7.40 3.00
C TYR A 114 15.67 7.39 1.48
N ILE A 115 15.63 8.58 0.88
CA ILE A 115 15.33 8.77 -0.54
C ILE A 115 16.32 9.79 -1.10
N ASN A 116 16.98 9.47 -2.22
CA ASN A 116 17.95 10.31 -2.89
C ASN A 116 17.40 11.04 -4.13
N ASP A 117 16.09 10.99 -4.33
CA ASP A 117 15.37 11.69 -5.39
C ASP A 117 14.36 12.65 -4.75
N SER A 118 14.37 13.93 -5.15
CA SER A 118 13.54 14.98 -4.54
C SER A 118 12.04 14.81 -4.82
N ASP A 119 11.71 14.36 -6.03
CA ASP A 119 10.31 14.21 -6.44
C ASP A 119 9.70 13.00 -5.73
N LEU A 120 10.43 11.89 -5.71
CA LEU A 120 10.05 10.70 -4.97
C LEU A 120 9.97 10.97 -3.45
N TYR A 121 10.88 11.80 -2.90
CA TYR A 121 10.81 12.20 -1.48
C TYR A 121 9.50 12.92 -1.18
N SER A 122 9.12 13.88 -2.02
CA SER A 122 7.89 14.65 -1.85
C SER A 122 6.65 13.75 -1.91
N GLU A 123 6.61 12.84 -2.90
CA GLU A 123 5.53 11.86 -3.07
C GLU A 123 5.40 10.91 -1.86
N ILE A 124 6.52 10.31 -1.43
CA ILE A 124 6.54 9.36 -0.31
C ILE A 124 6.19 10.07 0.99
N LYS A 125 6.66 11.29 1.20
CA LYS A 125 6.35 12.08 2.40
C LYS A 125 4.85 12.39 2.48
N GLU A 126 4.23 12.78 1.39
CA GLU A 126 2.78 12.99 1.32
C GLU A 126 2.02 11.67 1.54
N TYR A 127 2.46 10.59 0.92
CA TYR A 127 1.87 9.27 1.13
C TYR A 127 1.90 8.85 2.61
N ILE A 128 3.06 8.95 3.28
CA ILE A 128 3.20 8.62 4.71
C ILE A 128 2.38 9.56 5.59
N LYS A 129 2.31 10.86 5.25
CA LYS A 129 1.45 11.82 5.95
C LYS A 129 -0.02 11.40 5.94
N ASN A 130 -0.48 10.81 4.86
CA ASN A 130 -1.88 10.37 4.72
C ASN A 130 -2.18 9.08 5.48
N ILE A 131 -1.23 8.11 5.52
CA ILE A 131 -1.47 6.78 6.13
C ILE A 131 -0.97 6.67 7.57
N ALA A 132 0.04 7.44 7.95
CA ALA A 132 0.69 7.42 9.26
C ALA A 132 1.24 8.81 9.62
N PRO A 133 0.39 9.81 9.93
CA PRO A 133 0.81 11.21 10.16
C PRO A 133 1.91 11.35 11.21
N LYS A 134 1.87 10.55 12.27
CA LYS A 134 2.86 10.54 13.36
C LYS A 134 4.24 10.07 12.92
N LYS A 135 4.35 9.39 11.79
CA LYS A 135 5.61 8.85 11.24
C LYS A 135 6.16 9.66 10.06
N THR A 136 5.60 10.81 9.74
CA THR A 136 6.06 11.64 8.62
C THR A 136 7.54 12.06 8.80
N SER A 137 8.02 12.23 10.03
CA SER A 137 9.40 12.60 10.35
C SER A 137 10.45 11.55 10.03
N ILE A 138 10.07 10.27 9.84
CA ILE A 138 11.01 9.22 9.47
C ILE A 138 11.41 9.27 7.98
N VAL A 139 10.66 10.00 7.15
CA VAL A 139 11.00 10.18 5.73
C VAL A 139 12.07 11.26 5.61
N LYS A 140 13.22 10.89 5.07
CA LYS A 140 14.41 11.75 4.98
C LYS A 140 14.94 11.82 3.56
N LEU A 141 15.23 13.02 3.10
CA LEU A 141 15.97 13.23 1.85
C LEU A 141 17.46 12.92 2.11
N TYR A 142 18.03 12.08 1.27
CA TYR A 142 19.43 11.71 1.32
C TYR A 142 20.21 12.48 0.28
N SER A 143 21.15 13.34 0.71
CA SER A 143 21.92 14.25 -0.15
C SER A 143 23.44 14.12 0.06
N SER A 144 23.94 12.95 0.46
CA SER A 144 25.38 12.70 0.62
C SER A 144 26.03 12.36 -0.72
N THR A 145 27.35 12.62 -0.84
CA THR A 145 28.19 12.19 -1.96
C THR A 145 28.40 10.68 -2.02
N THR A 146 28.30 9.99 -0.87
CA THR A 146 28.38 8.52 -0.83
C THR A 146 27.08 7.92 -1.39
N PRO A 147 27.12 6.96 -2.33
CA PRO A 147 25.92 6.28 -2.80
C PRO A 147 25.09 5.69 -1.66
N ILE A 148 23.77 5.83 -1.76
CA ILE A 148 22.86 5.44 -0.65
C ILE A 148 22.99 3.97 -0.26
N PHE A 149 23.19 3.06 -1.21
CA PHE A 149 23.34 1.62 -0.95
C PHE A 149 24.67 1.31 -0.25
N ASP A 150 25.74 2.04 -0.59
CA ASP A 150 27.04 1.90 0.09
C ASP A 150 26.95 2.40 1.53
N LYS A 151 26.29 3.54 1.75
CA LYS A 151 26.09 4.12 3.08
C LYS A 151 25.42 3.15 4.05
N PHE A 152 24.43 2.40 3.56
CA PHE A 152 23.67 1.44 4.37
C PHE A 152 24.17 -0.01 4.22
N GLY A 153 25.27 -0.23 3.51
CA GLY A 153 25.87 -1.57 3.33
C GLY A 153 25.00 -2.55 2.53
N ILE A 154 24.04 -2.04 1.77
CA ILE A 154 23.08 -2.86 1.01
C ILE A 154 23.78 -3.67 -0.08
N GLU A 155 24.74 -3.07 -0.83
CA GLU A 155 25.50 -3.79 -1.84
C GLU A 155 26.27 -5.00 -1.27
N ARG A 156 26.85 -4.82 -0.08
CA ARG A 156 27.56 -5.91 0.60
C ARG A 156 26.60 -7.05 0.95
N GLN A 157 25.42 -6.71 1.46
CA GLN A 157 24.39 -7.71 1.79
C GLN A 157 23.90 -8.44 0.55
N ILE A 158 23.65 -7.72 -0.54
CA ILE A 158 23.26 -8.33 -1.83
C ILE A 158 24.36 -9.27 -2.31
N LYS A 159 25.61 -8.84 -2.39
CA LYS A 159 26.74 -9.67 -2.85
C LYS A 159 26.90 -10.92 -1.97
N SER A 160 26.75 -10.80 -0.65
CA SER A 160 26.83 -11.95 0.25
C SER A 160 25.67 -12.93 0.07
N SER A 161 24.47 -12.43 -0.24
CA SER A 161 23.28 -13.28 -0.46
C SER A 161 23.33 -14.08 -1.77
N PHE A 162 24.09 -13.60 -2.77
CA PHE A 162 24.32 -14.30 -4.03
C PHE A 162 25.62 -15.14 -4.03
N GLY A 163 26.35 -15.16 -2.91
CA GLY A 163 27.53 -16.00 -2.75
C GLY A 163 27.18 -17.50 -2.69
N ARG A 164 28.15 -18.37 -3.02
CA ARG A 164 27.97 -19.83 -2.90
C ARG A 164 27.72 -20.30 -1.46
N THR A 165 28.18 -19.55 -0.49
CA THR A 165 27.98 -19.80 0.94
C THR A 165 27.25 -18.62 1.56
N VAL A 166 26.10 -18.86 2.17
CA VAL A 166 25.32 -17.86 2.92
C VAL A 166 25.49 -18.14 4.41
N SER A 167 26.05 -17.16 5.14
CA SER A 167 26.08 -17.20 6.60
C SER A 167 24.70 -16.90 7.15
N MET A 168 24.01 -17.92 7.65
CA MET A 168 22.77 -17.71 8.36
C MET A 168 23.06 -17.37 9.82
N GLN A 169 22.46 -16.32 10.35
CA GLN A 169 22.41 -16.13 11.80
C GLN A 169 21.65 -17.31 12.39
N LYS A 170 22.22 -17.93 13.41
CA LYS A 170 21.52 -18.99 14.14
C LYS A 170 20.20 -18.44 14.64
N GLY A 171 19.10 -19.09 14.23
CA GLY A 171 17.80 -18.85 14.83
C GLY A 171 17.76 -19.44 16.23
#